data_54b6808ef8e62d557f2d1ef54be84085
#
_entry.id   54b6808ef8e62d557f2d1ef54be84085
#
_cell.length_a   1.000
_cell.length_b   1.000
_cell.length_c   1.000
_cell.angle_alpha   90.00
_cell.angle_beta   90.00
_cell.angle_gamma   90.00
#
_symmetry.space_group_name_H-M   'P 1'
#
loop_
_entity.id
_entity.type
_entity.pdbx_description
1 polymer ?
#
loop_
_entity_poly.entity_id
_entity_poly.type
_entity_poly.pdbx_seq_one_letter_code
_entity_poly.pdbx_strand_id
1 'polypeptide(L)'
;MCIRDSSHGLSSLANEDCFREEVLRQRDKMKQMFGKEPKVFRNSSLIYSDEIGGLVASMGFKGMLTEGAKHILGWKSPHYVYHCNQAPSLKLLLRDFKLSDDISLRFSNSDWAEYPLFADKYINWIDVLPQEEQVINIFMELSSLGMAQPLSSNILEFLKALPECAKAKGITFSTPTEIVTKLKSVSQLDVAYPMSWVDEERDTSCWLGNVMQREAFNKLYSVAERVHLCDDRRIKQDWDYLQASNNFRFMTTKNNGMWLNRGIYDSPYDAFTNYMNILGDYIKRVDALYPADVDSEELNSLLTTIKNQGDEITELEKEVAKWQAKAEAAKKTTVKKAADAKEPVIKEKAVAKSKPAAKKAEVKKAAAEPKKTTGKAKKVAAK
;
A
#
# COMPACT_ATOMS: atom_id res chain seq x y z
N MET A 1 -3.14 -3.52 -10.45
CA MET A 1 -1.91 -3.08 -9.79
C MET A 1 -2.08 -3.26 -8.30
N CYS A 2 -1.04 -3.67 -7.61
CA CYS A 2 -0.97 -3.81 -6.16
C CYS A 2 -0.01 -2.74 -5.61
N ILE A 3 -0.28 -2.19 -4.43
CA ILE A 3 0.61 -1.24 -3.77
C ILE A 3 0.93 -1.69 -2.34
N ARG A 4 2.03 -1.13 -1.84
CA ARG A 4 2.47 -1.18 -0.45
C ARG A 4 2.37 0.22 0.17
N ASP A 5 2.49 0.33 1.49
CA ASP A 5 2.73 1.58 2.22
C ASP A 5 4.02 2.30 1.75
N SER A 6 4.21 3.57 2.13
CA SER A 6 5.31 4.39 1.61
C SER A 6 6.65 4.13 2.30
N SER A 7 6.66 4.00 3.63
CA SER A 7 7.88 3.97 4.46
C SER A 7 8.36 2.57 4.86
N HIS A 8 7.64 1.51 4.53
CA HIS A 8 7.82 0.15 5.07
C HIS A 8 7.76 0.15 6.60
N GLY A 9 6.86 0.96 7.14
CA GLY A 9 6.68 1.19 8.56
C GLY A 9 5.70 0.21 9.20
N LEU A 10 5.40 0.52 10.45
CA LEU A 10 4.44 -0.22 11.29
C LEU A 10 3.23 0.65 11.67
N SER A 11 2.94 1.70 10.91
CA SER A 11 1.85 2.65 11.19
C SER A 11 0.50 1.95 11.33
N SER A 12 0.28 0.84 10.61
CA SER A 12 -0.92 0.01 10.73
C SER A 12 -1.13 -0.62 12.11
N LEU A 13 -0.09 -0.64 12.97
CA LEU A 13 -0.16 -1.13 14.36
C LEU A 13 -0.21 -0.01 15.40
N ALA A 14 -0.06 1.25 14.97
CA ALA A 14 0.11 2.39 15.86
C ALA A 14 -1.06 3.36 15.82
N ASN A 15 -1.42 3.84 14.64
CA ASN A 15 -2.36 4.93 14.45
C ASN A 15 -3.02 4.83 13.08
N GLU A 16 -4.35 4.83 13.07
CA GLU A 16 -5.16 4.71 11.85
C GLU A 16 -4.93 5.87 10.87
N ASP A 17 -4.85 7.10 11.38
CA ASP A 17 -4.74 8.30 10.54
C ASP A 17 -3.37 8.32 9.84
N CYS A 18 -2.28 8.02 10.56
CA CYS A 18 -0.95 7.87 9.96
C CYS A 18 -0.93 6.78 8.90
N PHE A 19 -1.53 5.62 9.19
CA PHE A 19 -1.60 4.53 8.24
C PHE A 19 -2.39 4.91 6.99
N ARG A 20 -3.54 5.54 7.17
CA ARG A 20 -4.41 6.02 6.09
C ARG A 20 -3.69 7.02 5.20
N GLU A 21 -3.02 8.02 5.80
CA GLU A 21 -2.26 9.02 5.05
C GLU A 21 -1.15 8.38 4.20
N GLU A 22 -0.36 7.50 4.77
CA GLU A 22 0.71 6.81 4.06
C GLU A 22 0.19 6.02 2.86
N VAL A 23 -0.88 5.27 3.05
CA VAL A 23 -1.49 4.44 2.00
C VAL A 23 -2.05 5.32 0.88
N LEU A 24 -2.78 6.38 1.23
CA LEU A 24 -3.36 7.30 0.26
C LEU A 24 -2.28 8.08 -0.49
N ARG A 25 -1.26 8.61 0.20
CA ARG A 25 -0.10 9.27 -0.40
C ARG A 25 0.60 8.36 -1.42
N GLN A 26 0.81 7.10 -1.08
CA GLN A 26 1.41 6.13 -1.99
C GLN A 26 0.51 5.78 -3.18
N ARG A 27 -0.80 5.66 -2.96
CA ARG A 27 -1.80 5.44 -4.03
C ARG A 27 -1.75 6.57 -5.05
N ASP A 28 -1.74 7.81 -4.59
CA ASP A 28 -1.72 8.99 -5.46
C ASP A 28 -0.40 9.10 -6.23
N LYS A 29 0.73 8.81 -5.59
CA LYS A 29 2.03 8.72 -6.23
C LYS A 29 2.04 7.66 -7.34
N MET A 30 1.49 6.48 -7.10
CA MET A 30 1.37 5.43 -8.12
C MET A 30 0.47 5.85 -9.27
N LYS A 31 -0.63 6.53 -8.98
CA LYS A 31 -1.53 7.07 -10.00
C LYS A 31 -0.85 8.13 -10.87
N GLN A 32 -0.07 9.03 -10.26
CA GLN A 32 0.71 10.04 -10.98
C GLN A 32 1.78 9.42 -11.88
N MET A 33 2.52 8.43 -11.38
CA MET A 33 3.64 7.82 -12.11
C MET A 33 3.19 6.87 -13.22
N PHE A 34 2.13 6.10 -13.00
CA PHE A 34 1.72 5.01 -13.89
C PHE A 34 0.33 5.17 -14.51
N GLY A 35 -0.38 6.23 -14.20
CA GLY A 35 -1.73 6.51 -14.73
C GLY A 35 -2.79 5.47 -14.30
N LYS A 36 -2.50 4.61 -13.32
CA LYS A 36 -3.38 3.52 -12.88
C LYS A 36 -3.58 3.55 -11.38
N GLU A 37 -4.83 3.45 -10.96
CA GLU A 37 -5.20 3.36 -9.55
C GLU A 37 -5.07 1.90 -9.07
N PRO A 38 -4.29 1.65 -8.00
CA PRO A 38 -4.16 0.32 -7.41
C PRO A 38 -5.47 -0.14 -6.77
N LYS A 39 -5.84 -1.41 -6.97
CA LYS A 39 -7.05 -2.01 -6.39
C LYS A 39 -6.77 -3.03 -5.31
N VAL A 40 -5.52 -3.45 -5.19
CA VAL A 40 -5.08 -4.45 -4.21
C VAL A 40 -3.96 -3.85 -3.38
N PHE A 41 -4.04 -4.04 -2.09
CA PHE A 41 -3.08 -3.55 -1.11
C PHE A 41 -2.24 -4.69 -0.54
N ARG A 42 -0.99 -4.39 -0.21
CA ARG A 42 -0.10 -5.24 0.55
C ARG A 42 0.52 -4.41 1.67
N ASN A 43 0.29 -4.80 2.90
CA ASN A 43 0.90 -4.13 4.05
C ASN A 43 2.39 -4.51 4.19
N SER A 44 3.16 -3.71 4.94
CA SER A 44 4.51 -4.06 5.35
C SER A 44 4.51 -5.44 5.98
N SER A 45 5.49 -6.26 5.57
CA SER A 45 5.67 -7.63 6.06
C SER A 45 4.40 -8.50 6.09
N LEU A 46 3.45 -8.23 5.20
CA LEU A 46 2.15 -8.89 5.14
C LEU A 46 1.34 -8.80 6.45
N ILE A 47 1.61 -7.77 7.26
CA ILE A 47 0.89 -7.56 8.53
C ILE A 47 -0.60 -7.39 8.24
N TYR A 48 -1.42 -8.19 8.92
CA TYR A 48 -2.86 -8.22 8.75
C TYR A 48 -3.57 -8.55 10.07
N SER A 49 -4.67 -7.86 10.32
CA SER A 49 -5.75 -8.23 11.22
C SER A 49 -7.07 -7.81 10.57
N ASP A 50 -8.20 -8.25 11.11
CA ASP A 50 -9.52 -7.86 10.59
C ASP A 50 -9.76 -6.35 10.71
N GLU A 51 -9.23 -5.70 11.73
CA GLU A 51 -9.25 -4.26 11.92
C GLU A 51 -8.49 -3.54 10.80
N ILE A 52 -7.25 -3.95 10.52
CA ILE A 52 -6.46 -3.42 9.39
C ILE A 52 -7.20 -3.68 8.06
N GLY A 53 -7.82 -4.85 7.91
CA GLY A 53 -8.64 -5.18 6.75
C GLY A 53 -9.82 -4.23 6.57
N GLY A 54 -10.51 -3.90 7.67
CA GLY A 54 -11.60 -2.92 7.69
C GLY A 54 -11.14 -1.53 7.23
N LEU A 55 -9.99 -1.06 7.72
CA LEU A 55 -9.39 0.21 7.30
C LEU A 55 -9.01 0.22 5.81
N VAL A 56 -8.39 -0.86 5.33
CA VAL A 56 -8.02 -0.99 3.92
C VAL A 56 -9.26 -1.00 3.02
N ALA A 57 -10.33 -1.68 3.44
CA ALA A 57 -11.60 -1.66 2.74
C ALA A 57 -12.23 -0.26 2.67
N SER A 58 -12.17 0.50 3.78
CA SER A 58 -12.69 1.87 3.84
C SER A 58 -11.98 2.84 2.89
N MET A 59 -10.69 2.57 2.58
CA MET A 59 -9.92 3.32 1.58
C MET A 59 -10.23 2.91 0.12
N GLY A 60 -11.18 1.99 -0.11
CA GLY A 60 -11.68 1.60 -1.44
C GLY A 60 -10.93 0.47 -2.13
N PHE A 61 -9.98 -0.19 -1.46
CA PHE A 61 -9.32 -1.37 -2.01
C PHE A 61 -10.29 -2.56 -2.11
N LYS A 62 -10.04 -3.42 -3.10
CA LYS A 62 -10.87 -4.61 -3.39
C LYS A 62 -10.26 -5.89 -2.90
N GLY A 63 -8.98 -5.87 -2.59
CA GLY A 63 -8.27 -7.02 -2.06
C GLY A 63 -7.01 -6.63 -1.31
N MET A 64 -6.54 -7.56 -0.48
CA MET A 64 -5.31 -7.44 0.30
C MET A 64 -4.52 -8.74 0.24
N LEU A 65 -3.20 -8.61 0.14
CA LEU A 65 -2.26 -9.73 0.22
C LEU A 65 -1.84 -9.90 1.67
N THR A 66 -1.91 -11.14 2.17
CA THR A 66 -1.53 -11.45 3.55
C THR A 66 -0.91 -12.86 3.66
N GLU A 67 -0.46 -13.24 4.84
CA GLU A 67 0.14 -14.54 5.10
C GLU A 67 -0.93 -15.64 5.24
N GLY A 68 -0.62 -16.84 4.77
CA GLY A 68 -1.42 -18.04 5.00
C GLY A 68 -1.01 -18.76 6.28
N ALA A 69 -1.06 -18.07 7.42
CA ALA A 69 -0.61 -18.61 8.69
C ALA A 69 -1.42 -19.84 9.11
N LYS A 70 -0.71 -20.95 9.39
CA LYS A 70 -1.34 -22.24 9.68
C LYS A 70 -2.23 -22.21 10.92
N HIS A 71 -1.85 -21.45 11.96
CA HIS A 71 -2.65 -21.34 13.19
C HIS A 71 -3.97 -20.60 12.98
N ILE A 72 -4.06 -19.73 11.96
CA ILE A 72 -5.28 -19.03 11.55
C ILE A 72 -6.12 -19.92 10.62
N LEU A 73 -5.47 -20.55 9.65
CA LEU A 73 -6.15 -21.41 8.67
C LEU A 73 -6.69 -22.70 9.29
N GLY A 74 -5.98 -23.26 10.29
CA GLY A 74 -6.29 -24.57 10.84
C GLY A 74 -6.20 -25.64 9.76
N TRP A 75 -7.35 -26.21 9.38
CA TRP A 75 -7.46 -27.22 8.32
C TRP A 75 -7.72 -26.64 6.92
N LYS A 76 -8.00 -25.33 6.82
CA LYS A 76 -8.29 -24.67 5.54
C LYS A 76 -7.02 -24.55 4.69
N SER A 77 -7.17 -24.64 3.37
CA SER A 77 -6.07 -24.40 2.42
C SER A 77 -5.86 -22.91 2.15
N PRO A 78 -4.62 -22.42 2.00
CA PRO A 78 -4.33 -21.04 1.57
C PRO A 78 -4.66 -20.78 0.09
N HIS A 79 -5.03 -21.82 -0.67
CA HIS A 79 -5.22 -21.76 -2.13
C HIS A 79 -6.63 -21.35 -2.55
N TYR A 80 -7.38 -20.76 -1.64
CA TYR A 80 -8.69 -20.15 -1.92
C TYR A 80 -8.67 -18.65 -1.68
N VAL A 81 -9.61 -17.95 -2.33
CA VAL A 81 -9.87 -16.55 -2.03
C VAL A 81 -10.76 -16.46 -0.80
N TYR A 82 -10.29 -15.78 0.22
CA TYR A 82 -11.06 -15.48 1.44
C TYR A 82 -11.57 -14.03 1.42
N HIS A 83 -12.32 -13.64 2.43
CA HIS A 83 -12.68 -12.24 2.66
C HIS A 83 -12.47 -11.86 4.14
N CYS A 84 -12.25 -10.57 4.37
CA CYS A 84 -12.12 -10.00 5.71
C CYS A 84 -13.42 -10.16 6.49
N ASN A 85 -13.34 -10.57 7.75
CA ASN A 85 -14.49 -10.76 8.62
C ASN A 85 -15.25 -9.44 8.84
N GLN A 86 -14.54 -8.34 9.15
CA GLN A 86 -15.15 -7.02 9.36
C GLN A 86 -15.60 -6.33 8.07
N ALA A 87 -15.01 -6.66 6.94
CA ALA A 87 -15.31 -6.05 5.65
C ALA A 87 -15.41 -7.10 4.53
N PRO A 88 -16.56 -7.78 4.34
CA PRO A 88 -16.73 -8.87 3.37
C PRO A 88 -16.47 -8.46 1.91
N SER A 89 -16.47 -7.16 1.61
CA SER A 89 -16.12 -6.65 0.28
C SER A 89 -14.62 -6.72 -0.04
N LEU A 90 -13.75 -6.83 0.99
CA LEU A 90 -12.30 -6.96 0.84
C LEU A 90 -11.93 -8.44 0.72
N LYS A 91 -11.40 -8.83 -0.42
CA LYS A 91 -10.90 -10.19 -0.66
C LYS A 91 -9.46 -10.33 -0.18
N LEU A 92 -9.14 -11.47 0.40
CA LEU A 92 -7.84 -11.80 0.93
C LEU A 92 -7.18 -12.87 0.06
N LEU A 93 -5.96 -12.60 -0.36
CA LEU A 93 -5.10 -13.53 -1.09
C LEU A 93 -3.98 -13.96 -0.15
N LEU A 94 -3.98 -15.25 0.19
CA LEU A 94 -3.11 -15.80 1.22
C LEU A 94 -1.84 -16.37 0.59
N ARG A 95 -0.69 -16.02 1.16
CA ARG A 95 0.60 -16.58 0.75
C ARG A 95 0.64 -18.07 1.11
N ASP A 96 1.01 -18.91 0.17
CA ASP A 96 1.48 -20.25 0.52
C ASP A 96 2.91 -20.10 1.08
N PHE A 97 3.02 -20.24 2.40
CA PHE A 97 4.31 -20.06 3.06
C PHE A 97 5.30 -21.17 2.72
N LYS A 98 4.82 -22.42 2.54
CA LYS A 98 5.69 -23.56 2.26
C LYS A 98 6.34 -23.42 0.88
N LEU A 99 5.53 -23.27 -0.16
CA LEU A 99 6.01 -23.09 -1.53
C LEU A 99 6.85 -21.82 -1.69
N SER A 100 6.47 -20.75 -1.03
CA SER A 100 7.23 -19.47 -1.07
C SER A 100 8.57 -19.59 -0.36
N ASP A 101 8.62 -20.24 0.81
CA ASP A 101 9.84 -20.41 1.61
C ASP A 101 10.79 -21.43 0.97
N ASP A 102 10.29 -22.39 0.20
CA ASP A 102 11.11 -23.33 -0.58
C ASP A 102 11.98 -22.58 -1.60
N ILE A 103 11.45 -21.55 -2.26
CA ILE A 103 12.22 -20.72 -3.18
C ILE A 103 13.06 -19.68 -2.42
N SER A 104 12.47 -18.96 -1.46
CA SER A 104 13.12 -17.81 -0.86
C SER A 104 14.17 -18.16 0.18
N LEU A 105 14.03 -19.30 0.86
CA LEU A 105 14.89 -19.66 2.01
C LEU A 105 15.69 -20.94 1.79
N ARG A 106 15.10 -21.96 1.17
CA ARG A 106 15.66 -23.30 1.10
C ARG A 106 16.36 -23.62 -0.22
N PHE A 107 16.16 -22.79 -1.25
CA PHE A 107 16.58 -23.07 -2.63
C PHE A 107 18.06 -23.46 -2.79
N SER A 108 18.98 -22.78 -2.08
CA SER A 108 20.42 -23.07 -2.14
C SER A 108 20.95 -23.95 -0.99
N ASN A 109 20.05 -24.44 -0.12
CA ASN A 109 20.44 -25.26 1.01
C ASN A 109 20.66 -26.72 0.56
N SER A 110 21.91 -27.15 0.49
CA SER A 110 22.29 -28.53 0.11
C SER A 110 21.80 -29.61 1.08
N ASP A 111 21.54 -29.26 2.35
CA ASP A 111 21.07 -30.20 3.37
C ASP A 111 19.54 -30.38 3.33
N TRP A 112 18.86 -29.60 2.50
CA TRP A 112 17.44 -29.75 2.32
C TRP A 112 17.13 -30.99 1.47
N ALA A 113 16.22 -31.84 1.93
CA ALA A 113 15.89 -33.12 1.30
C ALA A 113 15.43 -33.02 -0.16
N GLU A 114 14.88 -31.86 -0.54
CA GLU A 114 14.40 -31.58 -1.90
C GLU A 114 15.43 -30.87 -2.79
N TYR A 115 16.64 -30.62 -2.28
CA TYR A 115 17.73 -30.06 -3.06
C TYR A 115 18.29 -31.07 -4.09
N PRO A 116 18.62 -30.64 -5.32
CA PRO A 116 18.37 -29.35 -5.92
C PRO A 116 16.90 -29.18 -6.37
N LEU A 117 16.39 -27.96 -6.27
CA LEU A 117 15.06 -27.62 -6.74
C LEU A 117 15.08 -27.14 -8.19
N PHE A 118 14.42 -27.89 -9.08
CA PHE A 118 14.22 -27.54 -10.49
C PHE A 118 12.78 -27.06 -10.73
N ALA A 119 12.58 -26.27 -11.80
CA ALA A 119 11.28 -25.68 -12.11
C ALA A 119 10.21 -26.74 -12.42
N ASP A 120 10.55 -27.81 -13.11
CA ASP A 120 9.66 -28.93 -13.41
C ASP A 120 9.23 -29.68 -12.13
N LYS A 121 10.17 -29.94 -11.22
CA LYS A 121 9.91 -30.52 -9.92
C LYS A 121 8.95 -29.66 -9.10
N TYR A 122 9.20 -28.35 -9.06
CA TYR A 122 8.37 -27.41 -8.33
C TYR A 122 6.95 -27.31 -8.91
N ILE A 123 6.84 -27.25 -10.22
CA ILE A 123 5.53 -27.23 -10.90
C ILE A 123 4.79 -28.57 -10.73
N ASN A 124 5.48 -29.70 -10.67
CA ASN A 124 4.83 -30.97 -10.36
C ASN A 124 4.21 -31.00 -8.96
N TRP A 125 4.81 -30.32 -7.96
CA TRP A 125 4.18 -30.18 -6.65
C TRP A 125 2.87 -29.41 -6.70
N ILE A 126 2.81 -28.39 -7.56
CA ILE A 126 1.61 -27.58 -7.78
C ILE A 126 0.54 -28.38 -8.56
N ASP A 127 0.97 -29.15 -9.56
CA ASP A 127 0.08 -29.91 -10.45
C ASP A 127 -0.68 -31.03 -9.72
N VAL A 128 -0.12 -31.57 -8.63
CA VAL A 128 -0.78 -32.62 -7.82
C VAL A 128 -1.73 -32.09 -6.74
N LEU A 129 -1.84 -30.76 -6.61
CA LEU A 129 -2.81 -30.17 -5.68
C LEU A 129 -4.24 -30.40 -6.16
N PRO A 130 -5.24 -30.37 -5.25
CA PRO A 130 -6.64 -30.57 -5.61
C PRO A 130 -7.10 -29.60 -6.70
N GLN A 131 -7.80 -30.10 -7.70
CA GLN A 131 -8.28 -29.30 -8.84
C GLN A 131 -9.35 -28.27 -8.46
N GLU A 132 -9.95 -28.39 -7.29
CA GLU A 132 -10.92 -27.44 -6.74
C GLU A 132 -10.27 -26.18 -6.19
N GLU A 133 -8.95 -26.18 -5.97
CA GLU A 133 -8.23 -25.03 -5.47
C GLU A 133 -8.17 -23.92 -6.51
N GLN A 134 -8.44 -22.69 -6.07
CA GLN A 134 -8.69 -21.57 -6.96
C GLN A 134 -7.43 -20.86 -7.42
N VAL A 135 -6.45 -20.68 -6.50
CA VAL A 135 -5.27 -19.82 -6.72
C VAL A 135 -4.16 -20.17 -5.77
N ILE A 136 -2.93 -20.21 -6.27
CA ILE A 136 -1.73 -20.39 -5.47
C ILE A 136 -0.96 -19.07 -5.47
N ASN A 137 -0.74 -18.50 -4.30
CA ASN A 137 -0.05 -17.24 -4.14
C ASN A 137 1.37 -17.47 -3.60
N ILE A 138 2.36 -17.22 -4.44
CA ILE A 138 3.78 -17.32 -4.07
C ILE A 138 4.31 -15.90 -3.90
N PHE A 139 4.61 -15.53 -2.65
CA PHE A 139 5.14 -14.20 -2.31
C PHE A 139 6.56 -14.35 -1.77
N MET A 140 7.49 -13.63 -2.35
CA MET A 140 8.87 -13.56 -1.90
C MET A 140 9.39 -12.13 -1.96
N GLU A 141 10.43 -11.84 -1.20
CA GLU A 141 11.14 -10.58 -1.31
C GLU A 141 12.10 -10.62 -2.50
N LEU A 142 12.28 -9.48 -3.16
CA LEU A 142 13.26 -9.38 -4.26
C LEU A 142 14.69 -9.65 -3.78
N SER A 143 14.99 -9.33 -2.52
CA SER A 143 16.26 -9.66 -1.85
C SER A 143 16.58 -11.16 -1.80
N SER A 144 15.57 -12.03 -1.96
CA SER A 144 15.79 -13.47 -2.11
C SER A 144 16.64 -13.78 -3.35
N LEU A 145 16.63 -12.91 -4.36
CA LEU A 145 17.35 -13.10 -5.63
C LEU A 145 18.71 -12.40 -5.58
N GLY A 146 19.75 -13.14 -5.25
CA GLY A 146 21.14 -12.66 -5.23
C GLY A 146 21.67 -12.28 -3.84
N MET A 147 20.80 -12.05 -2.84
CA MET A 147 21.23 -11.81 -1.46
C MET A 147 21.01 -13.05 -0.59
N ALA A 148 19.76 -13.47 -0.38
CA ALA A 148 19.47 -14.69 0.42
C ALA A 148 19.83 -15.95 -0.36
N GLN A 149 19.51 -15.99 -1.63
CA GLN A 149 19.91 -17.06 -2.56
C GLN A 149 21.01 -16.51 -3.48
N PRO A 150 22.26 -16.99 -3.41
CA PRO A 150 23.34 -16.50 -4.27
C PRO A 150 23.05 -16.80 -5.73
N LEU A 151 23.53 -15.96 -6.64
CA LEU A 151 23.33 -16.15 -8.08
C LEU A 151 23.93 -17.47 -8.59
N SER A 152 25.00 -17.96 -7.93
CA SER A 152 25.61 -19.27 -8.20
C SER A 152 24.69 -20.47 -7.93
N SER A 153 23.56 -20.26 -7.23
CA SER A 153 22.55 -21.30 -7.00
C SER A 153 21.68 -21.59 -8.23
N ASN A 154 21.84 -20.84 -9.31
CA ASN A 154 21.02 -20.89 -10.53
C ASN A 154 19.54 -20.51 -10.31
N ILE A 155 19.23 -19.75 -9.26
CA ILE A 155 17.85 -19.31 -8.99
C ILE A 155 17.22 -18.50 -10.13
N LEU A 156 18.02 -17.74 -10.88
CA LEU A 156 17.52 -17.00 -12.03
C LEU A 156 17.12 -17.92 -13.19
N GLU A 157 17.87 -19.00 -13.42
CA GLU A 157 17.53 -20.00 -14.45
C GLU A 157 16.27 -20.79 -14.05
N PHE A 158 16.11 -21.10 -12.76
CA PHE A 158 14.88 -21.65 -12.22
C PHE A 158 13.67 -20.74 -12.52
N LEU A 159 13.79 -19.43 -12.23
CA LEU A 159 12.72 -18.47 -12.49
C LEU A 159 12.40 -18.25 -13.96
N LYS A 160 13.40 -18.38 -14.85
CA LYS A 160 13.18 -18.32 -16.29
C LYS A 160 12.43 -19.54 -16.81
N ALA A 161 12.75 -20.74 -16.31
CA ALA A 161 12.09 -21.97 -16.70
C ALA A 161 10.68 -22.14 -16.12
N LEU A 162 10.41 -21.54 -14.96
CA LEU A 162 9.15 -21.70 -14.23
C LEU A 162 7.89 -21.43 -15.06
N PRO A 163 7.78 -20.30 -15.82
CA PRO A 163 6.60 -20.03 -16.63
C PRO A 163 6.37 -21.05 -17.76
N GLU A 164 7.42 -21.57 -18.36
CA GLU A 164 7.32 -22.58 -19.43
C GLU A 164 6.84 -23.91 -18.87
N CYS A 165 7.40 -24.37 -17.75
CA CYS A 165 6.96 -25.56 -17.04
C CYS A 165 5.49 -25.45 -16.58
N ALA A 166 5.10 -24.28 -16.04
CA ALA A 166 3.73 -24.04 -15.64
C ALA A 166 2.75 -24.09 -16.82
N LYS A 167 3.10 -23.45 -17.94
CA LYS A 167 2.28 -23.47 -19.16
C LYS A 167 2.12 -24.90 -19.72
N ALA A 168 3.16 -25.72 -19.66
CA ALA A 168 3.11 -27.11 -20.12
C ALA A 168 2.10 -27.95 -19.32
N LYS A 169 1.83 -27.59 -18.04
CA LYS A 169 0.84 -28.20 -17.16
C LYS A 169 -0.53 -27.50 -17.17
N GLY A 170 -0.73 -26.52 -18.06
CA GLY A 170 -1.99 -25.78 -18.13
C GLY A 170 -2.18 -24.76 -17.00
N ILE A 171 -1.16 -24.50 -16.19
CA ILE A 171 -1.21 -23.50 -15.11
C ILE A 171 -1.04 -22.10 -15.72
N THR A 172 -1.91 -21.19 -15.34
CA THR A 172 -1.92 -19.81 -15.86
C THR A 172 -1.54 -18.81 -14.78
N PHE A 173 -0.80 -17.77 -15.17
CA PHE A 173 -0.48 -16.67 -14.27
C PHE A 173 -1.54 -15.57 -14.35
N SER A 174 -1.91 -15.03 -13.20
CA SER A 174 -2.88 -13.93 -13.09
C SER A 174 -2.37 -12.81 -12.18
N THR A 175 -2.86 -11.61 -12.42
CA THR A 175 -2.57 -10.50 -11.51
C THR A 175 -3.51 -10.54 -10.29
N PRO A 176 -3.08 -10.03 -9.11
CA PRO A 176 -3.95 -9.94 -7.93
C PRO A 176 -5.27 -9.23 -8.22
N THR A 177 -5.25 -8.18 -9.06
CA THR A 177 -6.46 -7.44 -9.46
C THR A 177 -7.44 -8.32 -10.26
N GLU A 178 -6.96 -9.17 -11.15
CA GLU A 178 -7.80 -10.10 -11.90
C GLU A 178 -8.43 -11.12 -10.97
N ILE A 179 -7.65 -11.70 -10.05
CA ILE A 179 -8.13 -12.68 -9.09
C ILE A 179 -9.25 -12.10 -8.22
N VAL A 180 -9.02 -10.93 -7.59
CA VAL A 180 -10.05 -10.31 -6.73
C VAL A 180 -11.29 -9.84 -7.49
N THR A 181 -11.17 -9.66 -8.81
CA THR A 181 -12.32 -9.27 -9.65
C THR A 181 -13.11 -10.47 -10.13
N LYS A 182 -12.43 -11.54 -10.56
CA LYS A 182 -13.04 -12.70 -11.22
C LYS A 182 -13.52 -13.77 -10.24
N LEU A 183 -12.71 -14.09 -9.20
CA LEU A 183 -13.01 -15.18 -8.29
C LEU A 183 -13.90 -14.70 -7.12
N LYS A 184 -14.80 -15.56 -6.67
CA LYS A 184 -15.58 -15.35 -5.45
C LYS A 184 -14.82 -15.88 -4.24
N SER A 185 -14.96 -15.21 -3.11
CA SER A 185 -14.44 -15.72 -1.84
C SER A 185 -15.26 -16.93 -1.39
N VAL A 186 -14.55 -17.94 -0.84
CA VAL A 186 -15.18 -19.18 -0.34
C VAL A 186 -15.70 -19.04 1.07
N SER A 187 -14.98 -18.30 1.94
CA SER A 187 -15.38 -18.08 3.32
C SER A 187 -14.66 -16.85 3.90
N GLN A 188 -15.08 -16.45 5.09
CA GLN A 188 -14.36 -15.46 5.88
C GLN A 188 -13.08 -16.03 6.48
N LEU A 189 -12.09 -15.16 6.67
CA LEU A 189 -10.94 -15.39 7.51
C LEU A 189 -11.13 -14.56 8.77
N ASP A 190 -10.91 -15.15 9.94
CA ASP A 190 -11.04 -14.50 11.25
C ASP A 190 -9.65 -14.33 11.85
N VAL A 191 -9.19 -13.08 11.95
CA VAL A 191 -7.85 -12.71 12.43
C VAL A 191 -7.96 -11.58 13.43
N ALA A 192 -8.22 -11.93 14.69
CA ALA A 192 -8.41 -10.97 15.77
C ALA A 192 -7.12 -10.21 16.15
N TYR A 193 -5.96 -10.85 16.02
CA TYR A 193 -4.66 -10.26 16.37
C TYR A 193 -3.76 -10.17 15.14
N PRO A 194 -2.92 -9.11 15.03
CA PRO A 194 -2.06 -8.92 13.88
C PRO A 194 -1.11 -10.09 13.65
N MET A 195 -1.17 -10.68 12.48
CA MET A 195 -0.22 -11.69 11.98
C MET A 195 0.72 -11.10 10.94
N SER A 196 1.85 -11.76 10.68
CA SER A 196 2.82 -11.39 9.64
C SER A 196 3.40 -12.64 8.97
N TRP A 197 4.26 -12.44 7.94
CA TRP A 197 4.98 -13.57 7.32
C TRP A 197 6.29 -13.92 8.04
N VAL A 198 6.72 -13.09 8.99
CA VAL A 198 8.03 -13.20 9.63
C VAL A 198 7.97 -14.18 10.78
N ASP A 199 9.07 -14.90 10.97
CA ASP A 199 9.31 -15.94 11.98
C ASP A 199 8.32 -17.13 11.92
N GLU A 200 8.51 -18.10 12.77
CA GLU A 200 7.64 -19.29 12.85
C GLU A 200 6.31 -18.97 13.52
N GLU A 201 6.30 -18.04 14.45
CA GLU A 201 5.11 -17.59 15.18
C GLU A 201 4.10 -16.85 14.30
N ARG A 202 4.57 -16.29 13.18
CA ARG A 202 3.73 -15.52 12.25
C ARG A 202 2.97 -14.37 12.91
N ASP A 203 3.57 -13.75 13.91
CA ASP A 203 3.04 -12.62 14.67
C ASP A 203 3.84 -11.32 14.44
N THR A 204 3.68 -10.34 15.31
CA THR A 204 4.41 -9.05 15.26
C THR A 204 5.57 -8.96 16.25
N SER A 205 5.90 -10.04 16.95
CA SER A 205 6.93 -10.05 18.01
C SER A 205 8.36 -9.81 17.49
N CYS A 206 8.60 -9.96 16.20
CA CYS A 206 9.85 -9.55 15.57
C CYS A 206 10.13 -8.04 15.74
N TRP A 207 9.10 -7.21 15.82
CA TRP A 207 9.21 -5.74 15.93
C TRP A 207 8.74 -5.19 17.27
N LEU A 208 7.85 -5.89 17.99
CA LEU A 208 7.21 -5.43 19.22
C LEU A 208 7.30 -6.47 20.35
N GLY A 209 8.21 -7.44 20.25
CA GLY A 209 8.31 -8.57 21.17
C GLY A 209 8.92 -8.24 22.53
N ASN A 210 9.81 -7.25 22.61
CA ASN A 210 10.47 -6.88 23.86
C ASN A 210 10.15 -5.44 24.31
N VAL A 211 10.60 -5.08 25.50
CA VAL A 211 10.33 -3.76 26.11
C VAL A 211 10.97 -2.63 25.29
N MET A 212 12.22 -2.80 24.84
CA MET A 212 12.94 -1.78 24.06
C MET A 212 12.20 -1.44 22.77
N GLN A 213 11.75 -2.46 22.05
CA GLN A 213 10.99 -2.29 20.82
C GLN A 213 9.69 -1.53 21.06
N ARG A 214 8.93 -1.91 22.09
CA ARG A 214 7.66 -1.25 22.42
C ARG A 214 7.86 0.20 22.90
N GLU A 215 8.91 0.45 23.70
CA GLU A 215 9.24 1.80 24.16
C GLU A 215 9.61 2.70 22.98
N ALA A 216 10.50 2.24 22.11
CA ALA A 216 10.89 2.99 20.91
C ALA A 216 9.68 3.27 20.00
N PHE A 217 8.82 2.28 19.80
CA PHE A 217 7.61 2.39 19.01
C PHE A 217 6.62 3.40 19.60
N ASN A 218 6.29 3.27 20.87
CA ASN A 218 5.38 4.18 21.55
C ASN A 218 5.91 5.61 21.58
N LYS A 219 7.22 5.76 21.80
CA LYS A 219 7.88 7.07 21.83
C LYS A 219 7.85 7.74 20.44
N LEU A 220 8.07 6.98 19.37
CA LEU A 220 7.96 7.50 18.01
C LEU A 220 6.55 8.02 17.76
N TYR A 221 5.54 7.17 17.95
CA TYR A 221 4.16 7.53 17.59
C TYR A 221 3.51 8.52 18.57
N SER A 222 4.13 8.81 19.73
CA SER A 222 3.66 9.87 20.64
C SER A 222 3.74 11.28 20.04
N VAL A 223 4.52 11.49 18.99
CA VAL A 223 4.64 12.78 18.29
C VAL A 223 3.94 12.80 16.92
N ALA A 224 3.26 11.71 16.57
CA ALA A 224 2.67 11.53 15.23
C ALA A 224 1.74 12.67 14.82
N GLU A 225 0.82 13.08 15.70
CA GLU A 225 -0.15 14.15 15.43
C GLU A 225 0.55 15.48 15.15
N ARG A 226 1.57 15.83 15.93
CA ARG A 226 2.35 17.07 15.74
C ARG A 226 3.13 17.06 14.43
N VAL A 227 3.69 15.91 14.07
CA VAL A 227 4.37 15.71 12.78
C VAL A 227 3.40 15.81 11.61
N HIS A 228 2.18 15.29 11.78
CA HIS A 228 1.14 15.39 10.76
C HIS A 228 0.78 16.86 10.46
N LEU A 229 0.66 17.69 11.49
CA LEU A 229 0.37 19.12 11.37
C LEU A 229 1.57 19.96 10.87
N CYS A 230 2.77 19.39 10.87
CA CYS A 230 3.98 20.09 10.47
C CYS A 230 4.09 20.22 8.94
N ASP A 231 4.43 21.41 8.44
CA ASP A 231 4.69 21.63 7.01
C ASP A 231 6.18 21.53 6.64
N ASP A 232 7.08 21.37 7.63
CA ASP A 232 8.52 21.24 7.36
C ASP A 232 8.83 19.90 6.67
N ARG A 233 9.37 20.01 5.45
CA ARG A 233 9.71 18.86 4.62
C ARG A 233 10.79 17.97 5.25
N ARG A 234 11.74 18.54 6.02
CA ARG A 234 12.82 17.79 6.67
C ARG A 234 12.27 16.95 7.81
N ILE A 235 11.38 17.52 8.61
CA ILE A 235 10.69 16.81 9.68
C ILE A 235 9.89 15.63 9.11
N LYS A 236 9.13 15.83 8.03
CA LYS A 236 8.37 14.76 7.37
C LYS A 236 9.27 13.67 6.77
N GLN A 237 10.42 14.06 6.21
CA GLN A 237 11.38 13.10 5.67
C GLN A 237 12.04 12.26 6.75
N ASP A 238 12.46 12.89 7.85
CA ASP A 238 13.06 12.16 8.99
C ASP A 238 12.03 11.25 9.65
N TRP A 239 10.76 11.68 9.72
CA TRP A 239 9.64 10.85 10.14
C TRP A 239 9.51 9.57 9.31
N ASP A 240 9.53 9.69 7.98
CA ASP A 240 9.45 8.54 7.07
C ASP A 240 10.61 7.54 7.31
N TYR A 241 11.83 8.02 7.62
CA TYR A 241 12.97 7.16 7.94
C TYR A 241 12.85 6.49 9.31
N LEU A 242 12.39 7.22 10.33
CA LEU A 242 12.25 6.71 11.69
C LEU A 242 11.18 5.62 11.80
N GLN A 243 10.14 5.68 10.96
CA GLN A 243 9.08 4.68 10.92
C GLN A 243 9.49 3.33 10.33
N ALA A 244 10.63 3.23 9.62
CA ALA A 244 11.02 2.00 8.95
C ALA A 244 11.07 0.82 9.93
N SER A 245 10.37 -0.26 9.61
CA SER A 245 10.22 -1.44 10.48
C SER A 245 11.55 -2.10 10.86
N ASN A 246 12.58 -1.96 10.02
CA ASN A 246 13.92 -2.46 10.32
C ASN A 246 14.53 -1.82 11.58
N ASN A 247 14.22 -0.56 11.89
CA ASN A 247 14.70 0.11 13.09
C ASN A 247 14.28 -0.68 14.35
N PHE A 248 13.04 -1.13 14.40
CA PHE A 248 12.52 -1.94 15.51
C PHE A 248 13.04 -3.38 15.45
N ARG A 249 13.21 -3.95 14.25
CA ARG A 249 13.74 -5.30 14.08
C ARG A 249 15.18 -5.45 14.59
N PHE A 250 16.03 -4.45 14.42
CA PHE A 250 17.41 -4.48 14.93
C PHE A 250 17.49 -4.56 16.45
N MET A 251 16.42 -4.17 17.17
CA MET A 251 16.33 -4.26 18.63
C MET A 251 15.79 -5.61 19.12
N THR A 252 15.52 -6.58 18.22
CA THR A 252 14.99 -7.88 18.65
C THR A 252 16.02 -8.67 19.46
N THR A 253 15.56 -9.30 20.52
CA THR A 253 16.32 -10.25 21.33
C THR A 253 16.07 -11.71 20.92
N LYS A 254 15.15 -11.94 19.97
CA LYS A 254 14.91 -13.26 19.41
C LYS A 254 16.13 -13.73 18.62
N ASN A 255 16.55 -14.96 18.86
CA ASN A 255 17.68 -15.58 18.16
C ASN A 255 17.15 -16.49 17.04
N ASN A 256 16.68 -15.90 15.97
CA ASN A 256 15.99 -16.61 14.88
C ASN A 256 16.94 -16.93 13.71
N GLY A 257 18.15 -17.38 13.98
CA GLY A 257 19.09 -17.95 12.99
C GLY A 257 19.28 -17.07 11.74
N MET A 258 18.73 -17.50 10.61
CA MET A 258 18.89 -16.88 9.28
C MET A 258 18.37 -15.43 9.18
N TRP A 259 17.47 -15.01 10.06
CA TRP A 259 16.81 -13.69 10.02
C TRP A 259 17.47 -12.64 10.93
N LEU A 260 18.53 -13.03 11.65
CA LEU A 260 19.22 -12.15 12.60
C LEU A 260 20.19 -11.20 11.90
N ASN A 261 19.75 -10.49 10.88
CA ASN A 261 20.52 -9.39 10.33
C ASN A 261 20.27 -8.13 11.18
N ARG A 262 21.17 -7.87 12.14
CA ARG A 262 21.16 -6.65 12.97
C ARG A 262 21.70 -5.42 12.25
N GLY A 263 21.97 -5.54 10.95
CA GLY A 263 22.57 -4.46 10.18
C GLY A 263 24.01 -4.17 10.66
N ILE A 264 24.23 -2.92 11.05
CA ILE A 264 25.55 -2.44 11.52
C ILE A 264 25.73 -2.53 13.04
N TYR A 265 24.75 -3.06 13.77
CA TYR A 265 24.76 -3.08 15.24
C TYR A 265 25.28 -4.39 15.78
N ASP A 266 26.16 -4.31 16.77
CA ASP A 266 26.74 -5.48 17.46
C ASP A 266 25.72 -6.12 18.40
N SER A 267 24.82 -5.32 18.98
CA SER A 267 23.79 -5.81 19.90
C SER A 267 22.44 -5.11 19.72
N PRO A 268 21.33 -5.72 20.18
CA PRO A 268 20.03 -5.06 20.22
C PRO A 268 20.01 -3.78 21.07
N TYR A 269 20.85 -3.71 22.10
CA TYR A 269 20.97 -2.56 22.99
C TYR A 269 21.63 -1.38 22.29
N ASP A 270 22.64 -1.63 21.45
CA ASP A 270 23.29 -0.59 20.64
C ASP A 270 22.30 0.00 19.64
N ALA A 271 21.51 -0.87 18.98
CA ALA A 271 20.45 -0.45 18.07
C ALA A 271 19.42 0.43 18.78
N PHE A 272 18.96 0.01 19.97
CA PHE A 272 18.01 0.76 20.79
C PHE A 272 18.58 2.11 21.22
N THR A 273 19.79 2.13 21.79
CA THR A 273 20.42 3.36 22.29
C THR A 273 20.63 4.37 21.14
N ASN A 274 21.13 3.91 20.01
CA ASN A 274 21.33 4.78 18.86
C ASN A 274 20.00 5.33 18.32
N TYR A 275 19.01 4.47 18.19
CA TYR A 275 17.68 4.88 17.73
C TYR A 275 17.05 5.90 18.68
N MET A 276 17.10 5.67 20.00
CA MET A 276 16.52 6.57 21.00
C MET A 276 17.24 7.92 21.04
N ASN A 277 18.55 7.97 20.80
CA ASN A 277 19.31 9.23 20.69
C ASN A 277 18.85 10.04 19.48
N ILE A 278 18.71 9.39 18.31
CA ILE A 278 18.22 10.05 17.09
C ILE A 278 16.77 10.52 17.29
N LEU A 279 15.92 9.66 17.84
CA LEU A 279 14.52 9.97 18.12
C LEU A 279 14.40 11.13 19.14
N GLY A 280 15.24 11.17 20.17
CA GLY A 280 15.26 12.26 21.14
C GLY A 280 15.64 13.60 20.53
N ASP A 281 16.60 13.64 19.59
CA ASP A 281 16.90 14.83 18.81
C ASP A 281 15.74 15.23 17.89
N TYR A 282 15.16 14.25 17.23
CA TYR A 282 14.00 14.48 16.35
C TYR A 282 12.81 15.10 17.12
N ILE A 283 12.48 14.55 18.30
CA ILE A 283 11.41 15.07 19.16
C ILE A 283 11.69 16.51 19.57
N LYS A 284 12.92 16.84 19.97
CA LYS A 284 13.28 18.24 20.30
C LYS A 284 13.08 19.20 19.13
N ARG A 285 13.36 18.75 17.91
CA ARG A 285 13.10 19.56 16.69
C ARG A 285 11.62 19.73 16.43
N VAL A 286 10.82 18.71 16.65
CA VAL A 286 9.35 18.79 16.56
C VAL A 286 8.81 19.72 17.64
N ASP A 287 9.26 19.61 18.89
CA ASP A 287 8.85 20.44 20.02
C ASP A 287 9.22 21.91 19.84
N ALA A 288 10.34 22.19 19.15
CA ALA A 288 10.72 23.57 18.82
C ALA A 288 9.78 24.26 17.81
N LEU A 289 9.13 23.47 16.95
CA LEU A 289 8.14 23.97 15.99
C LEU A 289 6.73 23.99 16.59
N TYR A 290 6.42 23.04 17.46
CA TYR A 290 5.14 22.89 18.13
C TYR A 290 5.42 22.57 19.61
N PRO A 291 5.61 23.62 20.48
CA PRO A 291 5.89 23.43 21.88
C PRO A 291 4.81 22.60 22.56
N ALA A 292 5.23 21.64 23.38
CA ALA A 292 4.33 20.81 24.16
C ALA A 292 3.55 21.59 25.25
N ASP A 293 4.05 22.79 25.57
CA ASP A 293 3.51 23.70 26.60
C ASP A 293 2.50 24.74 26.08
N VAL A 294 2.02 24.63 24.85
CA VAL A 294 0.75 25.29 24.49
C VAL A 294 -0.33 24.54 25.27
N ASP A 295 -1.06 25.24 26.12
CA ASP A 295 -2.09 24.71 27.02
C ASP A 295 -2.78 23.51 26.36
N SER A 296 -2.62 22.34 26.96
CA SER A 296 -3.10 21.08 26.39
C SER A 296 -4.61 21.09 26.10
N GLU A 297 -5.36 21.98 26.75
CA GLU A 297 -6.78 22.22 26.49
C GLU A 297 -7.01 22.98 25.18
N GLU A 298 -6.18 23.99 24.86
CA GLU A 298 -6.32 24.79 23.63
C GLU A 298 -5.89 23.98 22.40
N LEU A 299 -4.82 23.19 22.51
CA LEU A 299 -4.37 22.28 21.45
C LEU A 299 -5.40 21.16 21.22
N ASN A 300 -5.93 20.53 22.27
CA ASN A 300 -6.95 19.50 22.16
C ASN A 300 -8.27 20.06 21.61
N SER A 301 -8.63 21.28 21.96
CA SER A 301 -9.78 21.99 21.40
C SER A 301 -9.60 22.27 19.90
N LEU A 302 -8.41 22.73 19.47
CA LEU A 302 -8.06 22.95 18.06
C LEU A 302 -8.02 21.64 17.26
N LEU A 303 -7.42 20.59 17.80
CA LEU A 303 -7.38 19.26 17.18
C LEU A 303 -8.79 18.66 17.04
N THR A 304 -9.63 18.82 18.06
CA THR A 304 -11.03 18.39 18.00
C THR A 304 -11.80 19.17 16.95
N THR A 305 -11.55 20.47 16.82
CA THR A 305 -12.16 21.33 15.81
C THR A 305 -11.73 20.94 14.40
N ILE A 306 -10.43 20.69 14.19
CA ILE A 306 -9.88 20.24 12.90
C ILE A 306 -10.45 18.86 12.53
N LYS A 307 -10.56 17.94 13.49
CA LYS A 307 -11.16 16.63 13.28
C LYS A 307 -12.63 16.74 12.87
N ASN A 308 -13.40 17.54 13.60
CA ASN A 308 -14.82 17.76 13.30
C ASN A 308 -15.01 18.41 11.91
N GLN A 309 -14.15 19.36 11.54
CA GLN A 309 -14.16 19.96 10.20
C GLN A 309 -13.78 18.95 9.11
N GLY A 310 -12.82 18.06 9.37
CA GLY A 310 -12.45 16.97 8.47
C GLY A 310 -13.60 15.99 8.24
N ASP A 311 -14.31 15.63 9.29
CA ASP A 311 -15.48 14.76 9.21
C ASP A 311 -16.63 15.44 8.44
N GLU A 312 -16.86 16.74 8.67
CA GLU A 312 -17.86 17.53 7.96
C GLU A 312 -17.52 17.68 6.47
N ILE A 313 -16.25 17.92 6.13
CA ILE A 313 -15.78 17.93 4.74
C ILE A 313 -16.04 16.57 4.07
N THR A 314 -15.74 15.47 4.76
CA THR A 314 -15.97 14.12 4.25
C THR A 314 -17.46 13.84 4.01
N GLU A 315 -18.35 14.33 4.88
CA GLU A 315 -19.79 14.20 4.70
C GLU A 315 -20.30 15.07 3.53
N LEU A 316 -19.83 16.30 3.45
CA LEU A 316 -20.16 17.20 2.35
C LEU A 316 -19.67 16.67 0.99
N GLU A 317 -18.51 16.08 0.93
CA GLU A 317 -17.99 15.41 -0.27
C GLU A 317 -18.90 14.23 -0.70
N LYS A 318 -19.37 13.43 0.27
CA LYS A 318 -20.33 12.36 0.00
C LYS A 318 -21.68 12.91 -0.51
N GLU A 319 -22.14 14.02 0.03
CA GLU A 319 -23.35 14.68 -0.44
C GLU A 319 -23.18 15.25 -1.85
N VAL A 320 -22.08 15.94 -2.12
CA VAL A 320 -21.73 16.45 -3.46
C VAL A 320 -21.68 15.31 -4.47
N ALA A 321 -21.05 14.18 -4.14
CA ALA A 321 -21.04 13.01 -5.00
C ALA A 321 -22.46 12.45 -5.27
N LYS A 322 -23.33 12.41 -4.26
CA LYS A 322 -24.75 12.01 -4.41
C LYS A 322 -25.52 12.97 -5.33
N TRP A 323 -25.29 14.29 -5.19
CA TRP A 323 -25.93 15.30 -6.04
C TRP A 323 -25.40 15.26 -7.47
N GLN A 324 -24.12 15.03 -7.67
CA GLN A 324 -23.53 14.84 -9.00
C GLN A 324 -24.10 13.60 -9.70
N ALA A 325 -24.22 12.48 -9.00
CA ALA A 325 -24.85 11.27 -9.54
C ALA A 325 -26.33 11.48 -9.89
N LYS A 326 -27.09 12.24 -9.06
CA LYS A 326 -28.49 12.61 -9.37
C LYS A 326 -28.58 13.55 -10.58
N ALA A 327 -27.66 14.50 -10.70
CA ALA A 327 -27.62 15.43 -11.85
C ALA A 327 -27.26 14.71 -13.16
N GLU A 328 -26.36 13.73 -13.11
CA GLU A 328 -26.06 12.88 -14.28
C GLU A 328 -27.21 11.97 -14.67
N ALA A 329 -27.92 11.39 -13.70
CA ALA A 329 -29.11 10.60 -13.94
C ALA A 329 -30.23 11.44 -14.55
N ALA A 330 -30.46 12.67 -14.07
CA ALA A 330 -31.43 13.62 -14.64
C ALA A 330 -31.05 14.04 -16.07
N LYS A 331 -29.77 14.27 -16.38
CA LYS A 331 -29.29 14.54 -17.74
C LYS A 331 -29.55 13.35 -18.69
N LYS A 332 -29.33 12.11 -18.23
CA LYS A 332 -29.64 10.90 -19.02
C LYS A 332 -31.13 10.74 -19.28
N THR A 333 -31.99 11.13 -18.34
CA THR A 333 -33.43 11.04 -18.47
C THR A 333 -33.98 12.12 -19.43
N THR A 334 -33.42 13.33 -19.45
CA THR A 334 -33.75 14.38 -20.40
C THR A 334 -33.29 14.06 -21.82
N VAL A 335 -32.12 13.43 -21.97
CA VAL A 335 -31.62 12.97 -23.28
C VAL A 335 -32.49 11.81 -23.81
N LYS A 336 -32.96 10.88 -22.96
CA LYS A 336 -33.93 9.83 -23.37
C LYS A 336 -35.30 10.39 -23.76
N LYS A 337 -35.84 11.35 -23.01
CA LYS A 337 -37.09 12.01 -23.37
C LYS A 337 -37.02 12.84 -24.66
N ALA A 338 -35.82 13.38 -24.99
CA ALA A 338 -35.60 14.08 -26.25
C ALA A 338 -35.41 13.13 -27.46
N ALA A 339 -35.00 11.87 -27.19
CA ALA A 339 -34.89 10.82 -28.22
C ALA A 339 -36.24 10.18 -28.56
N ASP A 340 -37.12 10.03 -27.55
CA ASP A 340 -38.48 9.47 -27.75
C ASP A 340 -39.51 10.46 -28.32
N ALA A 341 -39.12 11.73 -28.52
CA ALA A 341 -40.00 12.78 -29.06
C ALA A 341 -39.79 13.09 -30.56
N LYS A 342 -39.20 12.17 -31.32
CA LYS A 342 -39.11 12.31 -32.78
C LYS A 342 -39.83 11.18 -33.50
N GLU A 343 -41.11 11.38 -33.72
CA GLU A 343 -41.84 11.14 -34.96
C GLU A 343 -43.26 11.67 -34.77
N PRO A 344 -43.83 12.51 -35.66
CA PRO A 344 -44.37 12.05 -36.92
C PRO A 344 -44.07 12.96 -38.13
N VAL A 345 -44.00 12.30 -39.23
CA VAL A 345 -43.93 12.79 -40.60
C VAL A 345 -45.06 13.78 -40.94
N ILE A 346 -44.75 15.00 -41.45
CA ILE A 346 -45.62 15.72 -42.39
C ILE A 346 -44.80 16.48 -43.44
N LYS A 347 -45.24 16.37 -44.66
CA LYS A 347 -44.72 16.76 -45.97
C LYS A 347 -44.46 18.26 -46.16
N GLU A 348 -43.45 18.50 -47.01
CA GLU A 348 -43.18 19.64 -47.88
C GLU A 348 -44.09 20.86 -47.90
N LYS A 349 -43.48 22.05 -47.79
CA LYS A 349 -43.60 23.13 -48.81
C LYS A 349 -42.40 24.10 -48.67
N ALA A 350 -41.73 24.29 -49.80
CA ALA A 350 -40.69 25.27 -50.02
C ALA A 350 -41.21 26.71 -49.94
N VAL A 351 -40.38 27.66 -49.49
CA VAL A 351 -40.15 28.99 -50.10
C VAL A 351 -39.09 29.81 -49.31
N ALA A 352 -38.01 30.15 -50.01
CA ALA A 352 -37.20 31.38 -50.05
C ALA A 352 -36.61 32.06 -48.80
N LYS A 353 -35.27 32.10 -48.84
CA LYS A 353 -34.31 33.18 -48.61
C LYS A 353 -34.66 34.35 -47.66
N SER A 354 -33.78 34.50 -46.62
CA SER A 354 -33.01 35.76 -46.42
C SER A 354 -31.98 35.59 -45.28
N LYS A 355 -30.71 35.88 -45.56
CA LYS A 355 -29.70 36.27 -44.60
C LYS A 355 -30.00 37.71 -44.17
N PRO A 356 -29.67 38.16 -42.95
CA PRO A 356 -28.38 38.86 -42.81
C PRO A 356 -27.63 38.71 -41.45
N ALA A 357 -26.33 38.89 -41.61
CA ALA A 357 -25.40 39.69 -40.84
C ALA A 357 -24.96 39.31 -39.40
N ALA A 358 -23.70 39.05 -39.34
CA ALA A 358 -22.83 38.95 -38.18
C ALA A 358 -22.77 40.22 -37.31
N LYS A 359 -22.64 40.05 -36.00
CA LYS A 359 -21.94 40.98 -35.13
C LYS A 359 -20.92 40.25 -34.28
N LYS A 360 -19.66 40.53 -34.61
CA LYS A 360 -18.46 40.27 -33.77
C LYS A 360 -18.52 41.19 -32.54
N ALA A 361 -18.24 40.62 -31.40
CA ALA A 361 -17.76 41.37 -30.24
C ALA A 361 -16.37 40.84 -29.86
N GLU A 362 -15.37 41.72 -30.07
CA GLU A 362 -13.99 41.55 -29.62
C GLU A 362 -13.92 41.62 -28.08
N VAL A 363 -13.19 40.73 -27.47
CA VAL A 363 -12.66 40.89 -26.11
C VAL A 363 -11.13 40.93 -26.20
N LYS A 364 -10.57 42.08 -25.84
CA LYS A 364 -9.16 42.43 -25.81
C LYS A 364 -8.37 41.50 -24.88
N LYS A 365 -7.30 40.93 -25.43
CA LYS A 365 -6.15 40.38 -24.69
C LYS A 365 -5.25 41.53 -24.22
N ALA A 366 -4.97 41.62 -22.92
CA ALA A 366 -3.85 42.35 -22.38
C ALA A 366 -2.70 41.36 -22.13
N ALA A 367 -1.64 41.56 -22.92
CA ALA A 367 -0.35 40.90 -22.73
C ALA A 367 0.51 41.76 -21.80
N ALA A 368 1.13 41.14 -20.81
CA ALA A 368 2.25 41.73 -20.08
C ALA A 368 3.48 40.81 -20.23
N GLU A 369 4.47 41.32 -20.94
CA GLU A 369 5.82 40.77 -21.06
C GLU A 369 6.63 40.98 -19.78
N PRO A 370 7.51 40.05 -19.37
CA PRO A 370 8.52 40.34 -18.36
C PRO A 370 9.85 40.77 -19.00
N LYS A 371 10.40 41.88 -18.47
CA LYS A 371 11.69 42.46 -18.81
C LYS A 371 12.86 41.50 -18.46
N LYS A 372 13.73 41.32 -19.43
CA LYS A 372 15.08 40.77 -19.29
C LYS A 372 15.98 41.77 -18.57
N THR A 373 16.66 41.34 -17.50
CA THR A 373 17.87 42.02 -17.00
C THR A 373 19.06 41.08 -17.16
N THR A 374 19.99 41.51 -17.97
CA THR A 374 21.32 40.95 -18.20
C THR A 374 22.23 41.33 -17.00
N GLY A 375 22.84 40.32 -16.38
CA GLY A 375 23.91 40.51 -15.40
C GLY A 375 25.08 39.58 -15.69
N LYS A 376 26.23 40.18 -15.98
CA LYS A 376 27.48 39.59 -16.45
C LYS A 376 28.11 38.56 -15.49
N ALA A 377 28.70 37.57 -16.12
CA ALA A 377 29.62 36.61 -15.52
C ALA A 377 30.91 37.25 -15.01
N LYS A 378 31.41 36.79 -13.87
CA LYS A 378 32.83 36.87 -13.50
C LYS A 378 33.32 35.46 -13.11
N LYS A 379 34.23 34.94 -13.93
CA LYS A 379 35.11 33.83 -13.64
C LYS A 379 36.09 34.23 -12.52
N VAL A 380 36.27 33.38 -11.53
CA VAL A 380 37.53 33.30 -10.77
C VAL A 380 37.89 31.81 -10.63
N ALA A 381 39.14 31.52 -11.03
CA ALA A 381 39.74 30.21 -11.06
C ALA A 381 40.46 29.91 -9.74
N ALA A 382 40.52 28.61 -9.43
CA ALA A 382 41.55 27.81 -8.79
C ALA A 382 42.31 28.31 -7.54
N LYS A 383 42.18 27.60 -6.47
CA LYS A 383 43.29 26.81 -5.86
C LYS A 383 42.69 25.64 -5.11
#